data_667afd1c9a97eefb8e6b9e16f0e7a69a
#
_entry.id   667afd1c9a97eefb8e6b9e16f0e7a69a
#
_cell.length_a   1.000
_cell.length_b   1.000
_cell.length_c   1.000
_cell.angle_alpha   90.00
_cell.angle_beta   90.00
_cell.angle_gamma   90.00
#
_symmetry.space_group_name_H-M   'P 1'
#
loop_
_entity.id
_entity.type
_entity.pdbx_description
1 polymer ?
#
loop_
_entity_poly.entity_id
_entity_poly.type
_entity_poly.pdbx_seq_one_letter_code
_entity_poly.pdbx_strand_id
1 'polypeptide(L)'
;MRRFAHKFVLIVLGLGVFALPSWADTHIYAGALGTNQNDQLFFSNGGGFDATASSYALPQILRTNGLNTGYYRGDALTFSALAGTIPNGGPILGHAAFGSRLAVQVVSVTGPPGGSFAFWEGDGESDLGNITFSVPVGTTNGTDYLLISENNGEPGADPYGHFHGREFTASAPGTYIVGFRVIDLSTNGVGGGPIQSPSDILPVRFQAGLRIETIQTFTNRVTVSFRSPPAISNVLEATSAIGSGTWLPVAGPLRGNNNLQFLTETNPPGVNRFYRLRLLNNLP
;
A
#
# COMPACT_ATOMS: atom_id res chain seq x y z
N MET A 1 20.37 -14.58 72.25
CA MET A 1 20.24 -15.18 70.91
C MET A 1 19.34 -14.31 70.05
N ARG A 2 19.92 -13.51 69.13
CA ARG A 2 19.15 -12.66 68.20
C ARG A 2 19.11 -13.36 66.83
N ARG A 3 17.88 -13.73 66.40
CA ARG A 3 17.64 -14.31 65.06
C ARG A 3 17.58 -13.21 64.02
N PHE A 4 18.48 -13.23 63.05
CA PHE A 4 18.45 -12.39 61.83
C PHE A 4 17.51 -13.07 60.85
N ALA A 5 16.43 -12.39 60.48
CA ALA A 5 15.55 -12.77 59.38
C ALA A 5 16.07 -12.16 58.08
N HIS A 6 16.56 -13.00 57.17
CA HIS A 6 16.94 -12.57 55.81
C HIS A 6 15.66 -12.45 54.99
N LYS A 7 15.36 -11.23 54.51
CA LYS A 7 14.31 -11.00 53.52
C LYS A 7 14.91 -11.23 52.12
N PHE A 8 14.48 -12.29 51.45
CA PHE A 8 14.73 -12.49 50.04
C PHE A 8 13.80 -11.59 49.26
N VAL A 9 14.37 -10.66 48.46
CA VAL A 9 13.65 -9.89 47.44
C VAL A 9 13.76 -10.67 46.14
N LEU A 10 12.66 -11.24 45.70
CA LEU A 10 12.54 -11.91 44.40
C LEU A 10 12.29 -10.84 43.33
N ILE A 11 13.32 -10.50 42.53
CA ILE A 11 13.16 -9.64 41.35
C ILE A 11 12.70 -10.53 40.21
N VAL A 12 11.42 -10.47 39.87
CA VAL A 12 10.88 -11.07 38.65
C VAL A 12 11.20 -10.13 37.49
N LEU A 13 12.26 -10.45 36.73
CA LEU A 13 12.50 -9.83 35.41
C LEU A 13 11.43 -10.34 34.45
N GLY A 14 10.39 -9.55 34.22
CA GLY A 14 9.45 -9.78 33.15
C GLY A 14 10.16 -9.59 31.81
N LEU A 15 10.53 -10.69 31.15
CA LEU A 15 10.86 -10.68 29.73
C LEU A 15 9.59 -10.31 28.95
N GLY A 16 9.43 -9.02 28.65
CA GLY A 16 8.45 -8.58 27.68
C GLY A 16 8.85 -9.14 26.31
N VAL A 17 8.18 -10.18 25.87
CA VAL A 17 8.22 -10.60 24.47
C VAL A 17 7.57 -9.48 23.67
N PHE A 18 8.36 -8.58 23.13
CA PHE A 18 7.91 -7.67 22.10
C PHE A 18 7.61 -8.53 20.87
N ALA A 19 6.34 -8.88 20.67
CA ALA A 19 5.89 -9.37 19.39
C ALA A 19 6.19 -8.26 18.37
N LEU A 20 7.18 -8.47 17.51
CA LEU A 20 7.37 -7.66 16.31
C LEU A 20 6.03 -7.73 15.55
N PRO A 21 5.47 -6.61 15.09
CA PRO A 21 4.32 -6.66 14.23
C PRO A 21 4.73 -7.51 13.02
N SER A 22 4.21 -8.73 12.93
CA SER A 22 4.23 -9.47 11.69
C SER A 22 3.43 -8.63 10.71
N TRP A 23 4.07 -8.15 9.68
CA TRP A 23 3.41 -7.46 8.58
C TRP A 23 2.56 -8.52 7.90
N ALA A 24 1.30 -8.61 8.29
CA ALA A 24 0.36 -9.48 7.63
C ALA A 24 0.08 -8.91 6.24
N ASP A 25 0.15 -9.73 5.22
CA ASP A 25 -0.23 -9.36 3.87
C ASP A 25 -1.61 -8.70 3.88
N THR A 26 -1.71 -7.56 3.22
CA THR A 26 -2.97 -6.84 3.12
C THR A 26 -3.79 -7.44 1.97
N HIS A 27 -4.86 -8.15 2.30
CA HIS A 27 -5.72 -8.79 1.31
C HIS A 27 -6.91 -7.92 0.91
N ILE A 28 -7.13 -7.76 -0.39
CA ILE A 28 -8.38 -7.29 -0.98
C ILE A 28 -9.05 -8.48 -1.66
N TYR A 29 -10.27 -8.77 -1.25
CA TYR A 29 -11.00 -9.94 -1.73
C TYR A 29 -11.91 -9.59 -2.90
N ALA A 30 -11.75 -10.32 -4.00
CA ALA A 30 -12.60 -10.27 -5.18
C ALA A 30 -13.67 -11.36 -5.11
N GLY A 31 -14.90 -10.99 -5.39
CA GLY A 31 -16.04 -11.89 -5.43
C GLY A 31 -17.10 -11.39 -6.40
N ALA A 32 -18.33 -11.93 -6.30
CA ALA A 32 -19.47 -11.51 -7.10
C ALA A 32 -20.74 -11.34 -6.26
N LEU A 33 -21.63 -10.46 -6.69
CA LEU A 33 -22.94 -10.25 -6.05
C LEU A 33 -23.87 -11.46 -6.20
N GLY A 34 -23.58 -12.36 -7.12
CA GLY A 34 -24.27 -13.62 -7.37
C GLY A 34 -23.48 -14.50 -8.33
N THR A 35 -24.02 -15.69 -8.64
CA THR A 35 -23.37 -16.70 -9.47
C THR A 35 -24.02 -16.89 -10.85
N ASN A 36 -24.98 -16.03 -11.19
CA ASN A 36 -25.64 -16.09 -12.49
C ASN A 36 -24.83 -15.34 -13.55
N GLN A 37 -25.17 -15.61 -14.81
CA GLN A 37 -24.65 -14.86 -15.94
C GLN A 37 -24.88 -13.35 -15.77
N ASN A 38 -23.83 -12.54 -15.95
CA ASN A 38 -23.82 -11.08 -15.81
C ASN A 38 -23.96 -10.54 -14.37
N ASP A 39 -24.01 -11.39 -13.34
CA ASP A 39 -23.89 -10.87 -11.96
C ASP A 39 -22.56 -10.12 -11.81
N GLN A 40 -22.62 -8.98 -11.14
CA GLN A 40 -21.48 -8.07 -11.06
C GLN A 40 -20.40 -8.57 -10.09
N LEU A 41 -19.16 -8.52 -10.52
CA LEU A 41 -18.00 -8.68 -9.64
C LEU A 41 -17.85 -7.48 -8.68
N PHE A 42 -17.23 -7.69 -7.54
CA PHE A 42 -16.98 -6.62 -6.57
C PHE A 42 -15.79 -6.94 -5.67
N PHE A 43 -15.32 -5.92 -4.94
CA PHE A 43 -14.32 -6.09 -3.86
C PHE A 43 -15.04 -6.16 -2.51
N SER A 44 -15.12 -7.34 -1.90
CA SER A 44 -15.96 -7.60 -0.72
C SER A 44 -15.54 -6.80 0.53
N ASN A 45 -14.26 -6.48 0.67
CA ASN A 45 -13.71 -5.63 1.72
C ASN A 45 -13.14 -4.31 1.20
N GLY A 46 -13.46 -3.94 -0.04
CA GLY A 46 -12.91 -2.78 -0.74
C GLY A 46 -13.16 -1.45 -0.01
N GLY A 47 -14.27 -1.31 0.71
CA GLY A 47 -14.61 -0.06 1.41
C GLY A 47 -13.56 0.40 2.43
N GLY A 48 -12.77 -0.51 3.01
CA GLY A 48 -11.64 -0.17 3.89
C GLY A 48 -10.45 0.45 3.17
N PHE A 49 -10.34 0.21 1.87
CA PHE A 49 -9.24 0.67 1.02
C PHE A 49 -9.61 1.83 0.10
N ASP A 50 -10.89 2.11 -0.05
CA ASP A 50 -11.41 3.14 -0.93
C ASP A 50 -10.86 4.52 -0.56
N ALA A 51 -10.04 5.08 -1.45
CA ALA A 51 -9.38 6.36 -1.25
C ALA A 51 -10.35 7.55 -1.18
N THR A 52 -11.60 7.38 -1.61
CA THR A 52 -12.65 8.42 -1.53
C THR A 52 -13.35 8.43 -0.18
N ALA A 53 -13.44 7.27 0.48
CA ALA A 53 -14.14 7.08 1.75
C ALA A 53 -13.19 6.92 2.95
N SER A 54 -11.93 6.56 2.72
CA SER A 54 -10.94 6.26 3.74
C SER A 54 -9.68 7.12 3.58
N SER A 55 -9.07 7.51 4.68
CA SER A 55 -7.73 8.10 4.70
C SER A 55 -6.62 7.06 4.66
N TYR A 56 -6.96 5.76 4.64
CA TYR A 56 -5.99 4.68 4.59
C TYR A 56 -5.10 4.79 3.35
N ALA A 57 -3.82 4.58 3.52
CA ALA A 57 -2.85 4.55 2.43
C ALA A 57 -1.82 3.45 2.69
N LEU A 58 -1.53 2.69 1.66
CA LEU A 58 -0.48 1.67 1.68
C LEU A 58 0.88 2.36 1.59
N PRO A 59 1.77 2.17 2.59
CA PRO A 59 3.07 2.81 2.58
C PRO A 59 4.02 2.13 1.60
N GLN A 60 4.81 2.94 0.90
CA GLN A 60 5.89 2.47 0.02
C GLN A 60 7.18 3.21 0.35
N ILE A 61 8.29 2.48 0.48
CA ILE A 61 9.60 3.00 0.88
C ILE A 61 10.59 2.81 -0.27
N LEU A 62 11.44 3.80 -0.51
CA LEU A 62 12.47 3.72 -1.54
C LEU A 62 13.43 2.56 -1.27
N ARG A 63 13.57 1.68 -2.24
CA ARG A 63 14.57 0.61 -2.21
C ARG A 63 15.91 1.15 -2.68
N THR A 64 16.91 1.03 -1.84
CA THR A 64 18.29 1.50 -2.11
C THR A 64 19.22 0.36 -2.49
N ASN A 65 18.80 -0.88 -2.32
CA ASN A 65 19.54 -2.09 -2.65
C ASN A 65 18.58 -3.25 -2.97
N GLY A 66 19.12 -4.30 -3.57
CA GLY A 66 18.35 -5.50 -3.95
C GLY A 66 17.43 -5.28 -5.14
N LEU A 67 16.42 -6.12 -5.22
CA LEU A 67 15.37 -6.04 -6.23
C LEU A 67 14.56 -4.75 -6.06
N ASN A 68 14.05 -4.20 -7.16
CA ASN A 68 13.30 -2.94 -7.20
C ASN A 68 14.12 -1.71 -6.75
N THR A 69 15.46 -1.75 -6.78
CA THR A 69 16.31 -0.59 -6.49
C THR A 69 15.89 0.61 -7.34
N GLY A 70 15.70 1.75 -6.70
CA GLY A 70 15.25 2.99 -7.33
C GLY A 70 13.73 3.17 -7.37
N TYR A 71 12.96 2.16 -6.94
CA TYR A 71 11.50 2.24 -6.84
C TYR A 71 11.05 2.32 -5.38
N TYR A 72 9.88 2.90 -5.17
CA TYR A 72 9.16 2.88 -3.89
C TYR A 72 8.33 1.61 -3.82
N ARG A 73 8.67 0.73 -2.91
CA ARG A 73 8.01 -0.56 -2.67
C ARG A 73 7.38 -0.57 -1.28
N GLY A 74 6.18 -1.05 -1.17
CA GLY A 74 5.47 -1.27 0.09
C GLY A 74 5.36 -2.74 0.44
N ASP A 75 4.60 -3.00 1.50
CA ASP A 75 4.19 -4.34 1.84
C ASP A 75 3.24 -4.88 0.77
N ALA A 76 3.23 -6.19 0.65
CA ALA A 76 2.45 -6.89 -0.35
C ALA A 76 0.96 -6.57 -0.22
N LEU A 77 0.41 -5.85 -1.19
CA LEU A 77 -1.02 -5.84 -1.41
C LEU A 77 -1.35 -7.09 -2.22
N THR A 78 -2.10 -7.98 -1.61
CA THR A 78 -2.55 -9.21 -2.25
C THR A 78 -4.01 -9.08 -2.66
N PHE A 79 -4.32 -9.44 -3.89
CA PHE A 79 -5.70 -9.65 -4.33
C PHE A 79 -5.99 -11.15 -4.29
N SER A 80 -7.13 -11.51 -3.72
CA SER A 80 -7.58 -12.90 -3.60
C SER A 80 -8.96 -13.06 -4.19
N ALA A 81 -9.14 -14.03 -5.07
CA ALA A 81 -10.46 -14.47 -5.50
C ALA A 81 -11.05 -15.40 -4.44
N LEU A 82 -12.29 -15.15 -4.02
CA LEU A 82 -12.96 -15.98 -3.04
C LEU A 82 -13.30 -17.36 -3.65
N ALA A 83 -13.05 -18.42 -2.87
CA ALA A 83 -13.41 -19.79 -3.25
C ALA A 83 -14.92 -19.93 -3.43
N GLY A 84 -15.35 -20.79 -4.37
CA GLY A 84 -16.75 -21.13 -4.56
C GLY A 84 -17.33 -22.02 -3.47
N THR A 85 -16.48 -22.74 -2.73
CA THR A 85 -16.89 -23.62 -1.62
C THR A 85 -15.90 -23.55 -0.48
N ILE A 86 -16.41 -23.81 0.75
CA ILE A 86 -15.56 -24.03 1.92
C ILE A 86 -15.12 -25.50 1.99
N PRO A 87 -13.95 -25.81 2.62
CA PRO A 87 -13.62 -27.17 3.00
C PRO A 87 -14.78 -27.82 3.78
N ASN A 88 -15.27 -28.98 3.35
CA ASN A 88 -16.44 -29.72 3.87
C ASN A 88 -17.80 -29.25 3.36
N GLY A 89 -17.85 -28.46 2.32
CA GLY A 89 -19.06 -28.21 1.53
C GLY A 89 -19.81 -26.94 1.84
N GLY A 90 -20.62 -26.55 0.90
CA GLY A 90 -21.46 -25.37 0.92
C GLY A 90 -20.84 -24.17 0.18
N PRO A 91 -21.66 -23.36 -0.48
CA PRO A 91 -21.19 -22.16 -1.17
C PRO A 91 -20.75 -21.09 -0.18
N ILE A 92 -19.69 -20.33 -0.56
CA ILE A 92 -19.30 -19.12 0.15
C ILE A 92 -20.08 -17.95 -0.46
N LEU A 93 -20.75 -17.17 0.37
CA LEU A 93 -21.43 -15.95 -0.08
C LEU A 93 -20.42 -14.96 -0.66
N GLY A 94 -20.77 -14.38 -1.80
CA GLY A 94 -19.93 -13.39 -2.48
C GLY A 94 -18.84 -13.98 -3.36
N HIS A 95 -18.77 -15.29 -3.57
CA HIS A 95 -17.88 -15.87 -4.58
C HIS A 95 -18.38 -15.67 -6.00
N ALA A 96 -17.49 -15.66 -6.98
CA ALA A 96 -17.85 -15.66 -8.39
C ALA A 96 -18.38 -17.04 -8.83
N ALA A 97 -19.03 -17.11 -9.99
CA ALA A 97 -19.53 -18.35 -10.55
C ALA A 97 -18.40 -19.35 -10.85
N PHE A 98 -18.68 -20.64 -10.65
CA PHE A 98 -17.79 -21.70 -11.13
C PHE A 98 -17.56 -21.57 -12.64
N GLY A 99 -16.32 -21.69 -13.05
CA GLY A 99 -15.88 -21.46 -14.43
C GLY A 99 -15.46 -20.01 -14.74
N SER A 100 -15.65 -19.05 -13.80
CA SER A 100 -15.04 -17.72 -13.92
C SER A 100 -13.53 -17.78 -13.71
N ARG A 101 -12.82 -16.89 -14.41
CA ARG A 101 -11.37 -16.71 -14.30
C ARG A 101 -11.07 -15.26 -14.00
N LEU A 102 -10.86 -14.94 -12.73
CA LEU A 102 -10.77 -13.58 -12.27
C LEU A 102 -9.38 -12.98 -12.44
N ALA A 103 -9.37 -11.73 -12.86
CA ALA A 103 -8.18 -10.89 -12.91
C ALA A 103 -8.47 -9.51 -12.31
N VAL A 104 -7.43 -8.83 -11.84
CA VAL A 104 -7.51 -7.44 -11.41
C VAL A 104 -6.83 -6.56 -12.44
N GLN A 105 -7.59 -5.63 -13.00
CA GLN A 105 -7.15 -4.67 -14.00
C GLN A 105 -6.76 -3.35 -13.32
N VAL A 106 -5.66 -2.74 -13.75
CA VAL A 106 -5.28 -1.37 -13.38
C VAL A 106 -5.90 -0.40 -14.38
N VAL A 107 -6.99 0.23 -13.98
CA VAL A 107 -7.78 1.10 -14.88
C VAL A 107 -7.26 2.54 -14.91
N SER A 108 -6.83 3.06 -13.76
CA SER A 108 -6.38 4.44 -13.65
C SER A 108 -5.24 4.61 -12.66
N VAL A 109 -4.38 5.59 -12.93
CA VAL A 109 -3.30 5.98 -12.03
C VAL A 109 -3.25 7.50 -11.98
N THR A 110 -3.49 8.07 -10.79
CA THR A 110 -3.19 9.47 -10.50
C THR A 110 -2.04 9.55 -9.51
N GLY A 111 -1.21 10.58 -9.62
CA GLY A 111 -0.01 10.69 -8.77
C GLY A 111 0.90 11.83 -9.18
N PRO A 112 2.16 11.82 -8.75
CA PRO A 112 3.16 12.82 -9.12
C PRO A 112 3.38 12.87 -10.64
N PRO A 113 3.49 14.07 -11.25
CA PRO A 113 3.77 14.21 -12.67
C PRO A 113 5.04 13.45 -13.09
N GLY A 114 4.97 12.72 -14.20
CA GLY A 114 6.07 11.90 -14.71
C GLY A 114 6.33 10.60 -13.96
N GLY A 115 5.54 10.32 -12.93
CA GLY A 115 5.59 9.05 -12.21
C GLY A 115 4.87 7.92 -12.93
N SER A 116 5.11 6.69 -12.49
CA SER A 116 4.40 5.49 -12.92
C SER A 116 4.15 4.56 -11.73
N PHE A 117 3.16 3.69 -11.89
CA PHE A 117 2.84 2.62 -10.96
C PHE A 117 3.04 1.29 -11.67
N ALA A 118 3.84 0.41 -11.09
CA ALA A 118 4.25 -0.82 -11.74
C ALA A 118 3.88 -2.05 -10.91
N PHE A 119 3.64 -3.15 -11.61
CA PHE A 119 3.44 -4.46 -11.04
C PHE A 119 4.61 -5.37 -11.41
N TRP A 120 5.08 -6.11 -10.43
CA TRP A 120 6.19 -7.05 -10.54
C TRP A 120 5.67 -8.44 -10.23
N GLU A 121 5.81 -9.34 -11.18
CA GLU A 121 5.46 -10.74 -11.03
C GLU A 121 6.73 -11.56 -10.83
N GLY A 122 6.70 -12.41 -9.80
CA GLY A 122 7.75 -13.39 -9.55
C GLY A 122 7.15 -14.61 -8.88
N ASP A 123 7.75 -15.77 -9.09
CA ASP A 123 7.31 -17.04 -8.50
C ASP A 123 8.00 -17.32 -7.17
N GLY A 124 8.45 -16.29 -6.51
CA GLY A 124 9.11 -16.35 -5.22
C GLY A 124 10.07 -15.18 -5.02
N GLU A 125 10.74 -15.14 -3.88
CA GLU A 125 11.63 -14.04 -3.50
C GLU A 125 12.81 -13.82 -4.46
N SER A 126 13.09 -14.77 -5.36
CA SER A 126 14.24 -14.73 -6.25
C SER A 126 13.99 -14.11 -7.62
N ASP A 127 12.73 -13.92 -8.04
CA ASP A 127 12.39 -13.62 -9.44
C ASP A 127 11.71 -12.28 -9.69
N LEU A 128 11.73 -11.38 -8.72
CA LEU A 128 11.18 -10.02 -8.82
C LEU A 128 12.04 -9.07 -9.71
N GLY A 129 12.88 -9.63 -10.58
CA GLY A 129 13.81 -8.83 -11.38
C GLY A 129 13.19 -8.01 -12.48
N ASN A 130 11.94 -8.29 -12.88
CA ASN A 130 11.32 -7.67 -14.05
C ASN A 130 9.95 -7.05 -13.74
N ILE A 131 9.73 -5.86 -14.28
CA ILE A 131 8.41 -5.23 -14.31
C ILE A 131 7.54 -6.01 -15.30
N THR A 132 6.40 -6.54 -14.83
CA THR A 132 5.41 -7.20 -15.68
C THR A 132 4.68 -6.17 -16.53
N PHE A 133 4.23 -5.08 -15.88
CA PHE A 133 3.71 -3.90 -16.58
C PHE A 133 3.92 -2.62 -15.73
N SER A 134 3.89 -1.47 -16.40
CA SER A 134 4.01 -0.16 -15.77
C SER A 134 3.02 0.81 -16.37
N VAL A 135 2.17 1.38 -15.52
CA VAL A 135 1.09 2.29 -15.91
C VAL A 135 1.49 3.73 -15.57
N PRO A 136 1.61 4.64 -16.54
CA PRO A 136 1.96 6.03 -16.31
C PRO A 136 0.88 6.77 -15.49
N VAL A 137 1.30 7.73 -14.68
CA VAL A 137 0.41 8.72 -14.07
C VAL A 137 -0.33 9.50 -15.16
N GLY A 138 -1.64 9.66 -15.01
CA GLY A 138 -2.54 10.26 -15.98
C GLY A 138 -3.35 9.24 -16.79
N THR A 139 -3.06 7.94 -16.65
CA THR A 139 -3.89 6.88 -17.26
C THR A 139 -5.29 6.87 -16.65
N THR A 140 -6.31 6.77 -17.50
CA THR A 140 -7.74 6.73 -17.11
C THR A 140 -8.51 5.52 -17.67
N ASN A 141 -7.94 4.81 -18.63
CA ASN A 141 -8.51 3.62 -19.27
C ASN A 141 -7.43 2.57 -19.52
N GLY A 142 -6.69 2.21 -18.45
CA GLY A 142 -5.68 1.17 -18.51
C GLY A 142 -6.29 -0.20 -18.78
N THR A 143 -5.55 -1.06 -19.46
CA THR A 143 -5.97 -2.42 -19.81
C THR A 143 -5.07 -3.50 -19.21
N ASP A 144 -3.96 -3.11 -18.59
CA ASP A 144 -3.05 -4.05 -17.94
C ASP A 144 -3.73 -4.73 -16.75
N TYR A 145 -3.55 -6.01 -16.62
CA TYR A 145 -4.16 -6.80 -15.56
C TYR A 145 -3.21 -7.86 -15.00
N LEU A 146 -3.53 -8.31 -13.81
CA LEU A 146 -2.89 -9.45 -13.15
C LEU A 146 -3.94 -10.54 -12.90
N LEU A 147 -3.61 -11.77 -13.24
CA LEU A 147 -4.49 -12.91 -13.02
C LEU A 147 -4.47 -13.29 -11.53
N ILE A 148 -5.64 -13.47 -10.93
CA ILE A 148 -5.77 -13.88 -9.52
C ILE A 148 -6.33 -15.30 -9.36
N SER A 149 -7.24 -15.77 -10.22
CA SER A 149 -7.69 -17.16 -10.19
C SER A 149 -6.56 -18.13 -10.53
N GLU A 150 -6.44 -19.21 -9.76
CA GLU A 150 -5.48 -20.29 -10.00
C GLU A 150 -5.95 -21.27 -11.07
N ASN A 151 -7.25 -21.25 -11.41
CA ASN A 151 -7.80 -22.12 -12.44
C ASN A 151 -7.34 -21.71 -13.86
N ASN A 152 -7.42 -22.65 -14.78
CA ASN A 152 -7.05 -22.45 -16.20
C ASN A 152 -8.23 -21.94 -17.07
N GLY A 153 -9.40 -21.64 -16.49
CA GLY A 153 -10.60 -21.21 -17.18
C GLY A 153 -11.50 -22.36 -17.66
N GLU A 154 -11.31 -23.58 -17.16
CA GLU A 154 -12.20 -24.71 -17.49
C GLU A 154 -13.62 -24.47 -16.98
N PRO A 155 -14.65 -24.95 -17.72
CA PRO A 155 -16.03 -24.89 -17.25
C PRO A 155 -16.20 -25.58 -15.89
N GLY A 156 -16.84 -24.89 -14.94
CA GLY A 156 -17.09 -25.42 -13.61
C GLY A 156 -15.90 -25.40 -12.65
N ALA A 157 -14.73 -24.88 -13.05
CA ALA A 157 -13.59 -24.72 -12.16
C ALA A 157 -13.86 -23.68 -11.07
N ASP A 158 -13.33 -23.91 -9.86
CA ASP A 158 -13.43 -22.96 -8.76
C ASP A 158 -12.69 -21.66 -9.15
N PRO A 159 -13.30 -20.46 -9.02
CA PRO A 159 -12.66 -19.18 -9.30
C PRO A 159 -11.57 -18.81 -8.30
N TYR A 160 -11.37 -19.57 -7.24
CA TYR A 160 -10.39 -19.32 -6.19
C TYR A 160 -8.99 -19.02 -6.74
N GLY A 161 -8.31 -18.16 -6.04
CA GLY A 161 -6.89 -17.92 -6.25
C GLY A 161 -6.41 -16.70 -5.46
N HIS A 162 -5.12 -16.64 -5.30
CA HIS A 162 -4.43 -15.47 -4.75
C HIS A 162 -2.98 -15.55 -5.19
N PHE A 163 -2.26 -14.43 -5.09
CA PHE A 163 -0.86 -14.43 -5.47
C PHE A 163 0.03 -14.00 -4.31
N HIS A 164 1.10 -14.76 -4.13
CA HIS A 164 2.22 -14.41 -3.26
C HIS A 164 3.43 -13.92 -4.08
N GLY A 165 4.32 -13.17 -3.43
CA GLY A 165 5.59 -12.74 -4.04
C GLY A 165 5.45 -11.72 -5.16
N ARG A 166 4.28 -11.11 -5.34
CA ARG A 166 4.02 -10.08 -6.34
C ARG A 166 3.92 -8.74 -5.66
N GLU A 167 4.41 -7.70 -6.32
CA GLU A 167 4.57 -6.41 -5.71
C GLU A 167 4.13 -5.26 -6.59
N PHE A 168 3.64 -4.22 -5.92
CA PHE A 168 3.38 -2.94 -6.54
C PHE A 168 4.46 -1.93 -6.15
N THR A 169 4.91 -1.15 -7.13
CA THR A 169 5.89 -0.10 -6.91
C THR A 169 5.48 1.21 -7.55
N ALA A 170 5.96 2.31 -6.99
CA ALA A 170 5.88 3.65 -7.57
C ALA A 170 7.27 4.14 -7.97
N SER A 171 7.39 4.87 -9.09
CA SER A 171 8.68 5.34 -9.59
C SER A 171 9.10 6.69 -9.01
N ALA A 172 8.20 7.46 -8.41
CA ALA A 172 8.47 8.78 -7.86
C ALA A 172 7.81 8.95 -6.47
N PRO A 173 8.37 9.80 -5.59
CA PRO A 173 7.76 10.04 -4.29
C PRO A 173 6.46 10.84 -4.42
N GLY A 174 5.48 10.50 -3.59
CA GLY A 174 4.21 11.19 -3.47
C GLY A 174 3.03 10.25 -3.26
N THR A 175 1.82 10.80 -3.30
CA THR A 175 0.59 10.03 -3.16
C THR A 175 0.11 9.56 -4.52
N TYR A 176 -0.12 8.27 -4.66
CA TYR A 176 -0.77 7.66 -5.82
C TYR A 176 -2.18 7.22 -5.44
N ILE A 177 -3.13 7.40 -6.35
CA ILE A 177 -4.44 6.75 -6.29
C ILE A 177 -4.55 5.89 -7.53
N VAL A 178 -4.66 4.59 -7.30
CA VAL A 178 -4.71 3.57 -8.37
C VAL A 178 -6.09 2.95 -8.38
N GLY A 179 -6.77 3.05 -9.51
CA GLY A 179 -8.09 2.45 -9.70
C GLY A 179 -7.97 1.01 -10.18
N PHE A 180 -8.45 0.08 -9.37
CA PHE A 180 -8.52 -1.34 -9.67
C PHE A 180 -9.92 -1.76 -10.04
N ARG A 181 -10.05 -2.74 -10.93
CA ARG A 181 -11.31 -3.37 -11.33
C ARG A 181 -11.12 -4.86 -11.42
N VAL A 182 -12.05 -5.65 -10.88
CA VAL A 182 -12.09 -7.09 -11.13
C VAL A 182 -12.80 -7.34 -12.46
N ILE A 183 -12.22 -8.21 -13.27
CA ILE A 183 -12.76 -8.68 -14.54
C ILE A 183 -12.77 -10.21 -14.59
N ASP A 184 -13.70 -10.78 -15.34
CA ASP A 184 -13.74 -12.20 -15.65
C ASP A 184 -13.19 -12.42 -17.05
N LEU A 185 -12.14 -13.21 -17.15
CA LEU A 185 -11.45 -13.59 -18.40
C LEU A 185 -11.94 -14.92 -18.96
N SER A 186 -12.95 -15.55 -18.35
CA SER A 186 -13.49 -16.81 -18.83
C SER A 186 -14.23 -16.64 -20.16
N THR A 187 -14.36 -17.76 -20.87
CA THR A 187 -15.20 -17.86 -22.08
C THR A 187 -16.39 -18.77 -21.87
N ASN A 188 -16.73 -19.05 -20.62
CA ASN A 188 -17.74 -20.03 -20.22
C ASN A 188 -19.15 -19.43 -20.11
N GLY A 189 -19.29 -18.14 -20.31
CA GLY A 189 -20.58 -17.46 -20.32
C GLY A 189 -21.35 -17.63 -21.62
N VAL A 190 -22.57 -17.14 -21.63
CA VAL A 190 -23.46 -17.21 -22.79
C VAL A 190 -22.81 -16.52 -24.00
N GLY A 191 -22.73 -17.25 -25.12
CA GLY A 191 -22.09 -16.74 -26.33
C GLY A 191 -20.57 -16.82 -26.37
N GLY A 192 -19.95 -17.51 -25.40
CA GLY A 192 -18.48 -17.69 -25.34
C GLY A 192 -17.72 -16.49 -24.74
N GLY A 193 -18.43 -15.64 -24.02
CA GLY A 193 -17.83 -14.51 -23.27
C GLY A 193 -17.70 -14.81 -21.77
N PRO A 194 -17.36 -13.80 -20.97
CA PRO A 194 -17.27 -13.92 -19.51
C PRO A 194 -18.63 -14.28 -18.89
N ILE A 195 -18.61 -15.01 -17.77
CA ILE A 195 -19.82 -15.29 -16.99
C ILE A 195 -20.24 -14.05 -16.22
N GLN A 196 -19.29 -13.36 -15.61
CA GLN A 196 -19.54 -12.25 -14.69
C GLN A 196 -19.25 -10.90 -15.34
N SER A 197 -20.03 -9.89 -15.00
CA SER A 197 -19.75 -8.52 -15.42
C SER A 197 -18.69 -7.86 -14.52
N PRO A 198 -17.89 -6.91 -15.06
CA PRO A 198 -16.83 -6.25 -14.32
C PRO A 198 -17.32 -5.53 -13.06
N SER A 199 -16.46 -5.42 -12.05
CA SER A 199 -16.73 -4.62 -10.86
C SER A 199 -16.71 -3.12 -11.15
N ASP A 200 -17.24 -2.33 -10.21
CA ASP A 200 -16.89 -0.93 -10.11
C ASP A 200 -15.38 -0.75 -9.85
N ILE A 201 -14.87 0.45 -10.12
CA ILE A 201 -13.46 0.77 -9.86
C ILE A 201 -13.28 1.05 -8.38
N LEU A 202 -12.34 0.33 -7.75
CA LEU A 202 -11.87 0.59 -6.39
C LEU A 202 -10.62 1.47 -6.45
N PRO A 203 -10.68 2.74 -6.06
CA PRO A 203 -9.50 3.59 -5.95
C PRO A 203 -8.75 3.27 -4.65
N VAL A 204 -7.52 2.79 -4.74
CA VAL A 204 -6.65 2.49 -3.60
C VAL A 204 -5.55 3.54 -3.52
N ARG A 205 -5.28 4.04 -2.31
CA ARG A 205 -4.23 5.03 -2.08
C ARG A 205 -2.92 4.35 -1.68
N PHE A 206 -1.83 4.76 -2.34
CA PHE A 206 -0.45 4.42 -1.99
C PHE A 206 0.32 5.69 -1.64
N GLN A 207 1.11 5.64 -0.58
CA GLN A 207 2.01 6.71 -0.18
C GLN A 207 3.46 6.29 -0.45
N ALA A 208 4.00 6.70 -1.58
CA ALA A 208 5.38 6.46 -1.96
C ALA A 208 6.31 7.48 -1.29
N GLY A 209 7.12 7.03 -0.34
CA GLY A 209 8.07 7.86 0.37
C GLY A 209 7.46 9.11 0.99
N LEU A 210 8.28 10.13 1.12
CA LEU A 210 7.89 11.44 1.64
C LEU A 210 7.89 12.48 0.53
N ARG A 211 6.84 13.28 0.47
CA ARG A 211 6.75 14.46 -0.38
C ARG A 211 6.28 15.66 0.42
N ILE A 212 6.97 16.78 0.25
CA ILE A 212 6.47 18.07 0.72
C ILE A 212 5.32 18.49 -0.20
N GLU A 213 4.13 18.69 0.38
CA GLU A 213 2.95 19.12 -0.34
C GLU A 213 2.91 20.65 -0.51
N THR A 214 3.17 21.38 0.58
CA THR A 214 3.24 22.84 0.55
C THR A 214 4.27 23.38 1.53
N ILE A 215 4.76 24.58 1.24
CA ILE A 215 5.49 25.42 2.20
C ILE A 215 4.74 26.76 2.27
N GLN A 216 4.26 27.10 3.46
CA GLN A 216 3.55 28.34 3.72
C GLN A 216 4.38 29.22 4.64
N THR A 217 4.59 30.48 4.22
CA THR A 217 5.33 31.48 4.99
C THR A 217 4.38 32.51 5.55
N PHE A 218 4.53 32.80 6.84
CA PHE A 218 3.82 33.84 7.58
C PHE A 218 4.86 34.79 8.20
N THR A 219 4.42 35.89 8.78
CA THR A 219 5.32 36.89 9.36
C THR A 219 6.26 36.32 10.42
N ASN A 220 5.79 35.38 11.23
CA ASN A 220 6.53 34.81 12.36
C ASN A 220 6.65 33.26 12.35
N ARG A 221 6.32 32.62 11.24
CA ARG A 221 6.43 31.17 11.14
C ARG A 221 6.52 30.71 9.69
N VAL A 222 7.13 29.53 9.49
CA VAL A 222 7.08 28.76 8.25
C VAL A 222 6.48 27.40 8.56
N THR A 223 5.45 27.01 7.84
CA THR A 223 4.79 25.71 7.99
C THR A 223 4.99 24.87 6.74
N VAL A 224 5.49 23.66 6.93
CA VAL A 224 5.67 22.65 5.88
C VAL A 224 4.62 21.58 6.07
N SER A 225 3.82 21.31 5.04
CA SER A 225 2.87 20.20 5.02
C SER A 225 3.41 19.05 4.18
N PHE A 226 3.15 17.82 4.64
CA PHE A 226 3.65 16.60 4.02
C PHE A 226 2.81 15.39 4.42
N ARG A 227 3.00 14.27 3.68
CA ARG A 227 2.50 12.95 4.05
C ARG A 227 3.68 12.02 4.21
N SER A 228 3.61 11.15 5.23
CA SER A 228 4.68 10.19 5.53
C SER A 228 4.10 8.89 6.11
N PRO A 229 4.68 7.74 5.75
CA PRO A 229 4.27 6.43 6.27
C PRO A 229 4.45 6.31 7.79
N PRO A 230 3.66 5.45 8.47
CA PRO A 230 3.71 5.29 9.93
C PRO A 230 5.05 4.78 10.50
N ALA A 231 5.84 4.08 9.69
CA ALA A 231 7.16 3.55 10.10
C ALA A 231 8.27 4.61 10.16
N ILE A 232 7.99 5.84 9.71
CA ILE A 232 8.99 6.90 9.54
C ILE A 232 8.66 8.06 10.46
N SER A 233 9.67 8.58 11.19
CA SER A 233 9.58 9.87 11.86
C SER A 233 10.24 10.96 11.03
N ASN A 234 9.69 12.15 11.06
CA ASN A 234 10.05 13.27 10.21
C ASN A 234 10.55 14.45 11.06
N VAL A 235 11.68 15.01 10.67
CA VAL A 235 12.24 16.20 11.30
C VAL A 235 12.36 17.29 10.24
N LEU A 236 11.79 18.46 10.53
CA LEU A 236 12.03 19.66 9.72
C LEU A 236 13.39 20.24 10.09
N GLU A 237 14.24 20.33 9.09
CA GLU A 237 15.55 20.95 9.21
C GLU A 237 15.63 22.19 8.35
N ALA A 238 16.41 23.16 8.79
CA ALA A 238 16.64 24.40 8.06
C ALA A 238 18.13 24.77 8.02
N THR A 239 18.51 25.49 6.95
CA THR A 239 19.84 26.08 6.76
C THR A 239 19.73 27.45 6.10
N SER A 240 20.72 28.30 6.29
CA SER A 240 20.85 29.58 5.58
C SER A 240 21.59 29.46 4.23
N ALA A 241 22.24 28.32 3.95
CA ALA A 241 23.00 28.11 2.72
C ALA A 241 22.85 26.68 2.22
N ILE A 242 22.56 26.49 0.92
CA ILE A 242 22.53 25.19 0.26
C ILE A 242 23.97 24.79 -0.10
N GLY A 243 24.31 23.52 0.15
CA GLY A 243 25.60 22.92 -0.28
C GLY A 243 26.73 23.01 0.74
N SER A 244 26.86 24.10 1.47
CA SER A 244 27.94 24.28 2.51
C SER A 244 27.39 24.51 3.90
N GLY A 245 26.07 24.69 4.05
CA GLY A 245 25.42 25.00 5.33
C GLY A 245 25.17 23.77 6.19
N THR A 246 25.26 23.95 7.51
CA THR A 246 24.80 22.95 8.46
C THR A 246 23.28 22.97 8.51
N TRP A 247 22.66 21.82 8.36
CA TRP A 247 21.22 21.63 8.53
C TRP A 247 20.92 21.41 10.01
N LEU A 248 20.09 22.27 10.57
CA LEU A 248 19.70 22.22 12.00
C LEU A 248 18.24 21.83 12.13
N PRO A 249 17.89 20.93 13.07
CA PRO A 249 16.51 20.62 13.39
C PRO A 249 15.79 21.85 13.91
N VAL A 250 14.62 22.16 13.36
CA VAL A 250 13.79 23.31 13.77
C VAL A 250 12.41 22.90 14.23
N ALA A 251 11.93 21.70 13.87
CA ALA A 251 10.70 21.12 14.38
C ALA A 251 10.69 19.59 14.24
N GLY A 252 9.91 18.89 15.06
CA GLY A 252 9.81 17.44 15.13
C GLY A 252 10.67 16.85 16.26
N PRO A 253 10.87 15.50 16.32
CA PRO A 253 10.36 14.53 15.36
C PRO A 253 8.85 14.33 15.41
N LEU A 254 8.24 14.08 14.25
CA LEU A 254 6.82 13.76 14.10
C LEU A 254 6.68 12.43 13.34
N ARG A 255 6.04 11.42 13.96
CA ARG A 255 5.81 10.12 13.34
C ARG A 255 4.76 10.24 12.23
N GLY A 256 5.03 9.61 11.09
CA GLY A 256 4.10 9.51 9.99
C GLY A 256 2.81 8.75 10.37
N ASN A 257 1.73 9.04 9.67
CA ASN A 257 0.42 8.40 9.88
C ASN A 257 -0.41 8.32 8.58
N ASN A 258 0.24 8.45 7.42
CA ASN A 258 -0.36 8.52 6.08
C ASN A 258 -1.27 9.74 5.83
N ASN A 259 -1.60 10.52 6.85
CA ASN A 259 -2.41 11.73 6.71
C ASN A 259 -1.53 12.96 6.41
N LEU A 260 -2.18 14.04 6.01
CA LEU A 260 -1.52 15.33 5.90
C LEU A 260 -1.08 15.79 7.29
N GLN A 261 0.23 16.02 7.43
CA GLN A 261 0.87 16.46 8.67
C GLN A 261 1.58 17.78 8.47
N PHE A 262 1.87 18.46 9.55
CA PHE A 262 2.47 19.80 9.56
C PHE A 262 3.64 19.86 10.53
N LEU A 263 4.75 20.43 10.09
CA LEU A 263 5.84 20.88 10.96
C LEU A 263 6.06 22.36 10.77
N THR A 264 6.24 23.08 11.87
CA THR A 264 6.31 24.55 11.87
C THR A 264 7.56 25.02 12.57
N GLU A 265 8.38 25.83 11.89
CA GLU A 265 9.39 26.67 12.53
C GLU A 265 8.72 27.99 12.95
N THR A 266 8.86 28.37 14.22
CA THR A 266 8.40 29.64 14.76
C THR A 266 9.54 30.62 14.82
N ASN A 267 9.25 31.90 14.49
CA ASN A 267 10.22 32.99 14.48
C ASN A 267 11.49 32.68 13.69
N PRO A 268 11.40 32.26 12.40
CA PRO A 268 12.58 32.02 11.60
C PRO A 268 13.41 33.32 11.51
N PRO A 269 14.76 33.23 11.50
CA PRO A 269 15.60 34.39 11.29
C PRO A 269 15.25 35.08 9.96
N GLY A 270 15.32 36.41 9.91
CA GLY A 270 14.99 37.24 8.76
C GLY A 270 15.99 37.18 7.58
N VAL A 271 16.72 36.06 7.41
CA VAL A 271 17.67 35.79 6.34
C VAL A 271 17.12 34.69 5.42
N ASN A 272 17.76 34.50 4.26
CA ASN A 272 17.43 33.37 3.39
C ASN A 272 17.42 32.07 4.18
N ARG A 273 16.39 31.29 3.98
CA ARG A 273 16.22 30.04 4.70
C ARG A 273 15.72 28.95 3.77
N PHE A 274 16.41 27.81 3.82
CA PHE A 274 16.08 26.61 3.05
C PHE A 274 15.60 25.54 4.02
N TYR A 275 14.61 24.76 3.61
CA TYR A 275 14.00 23.71 4.41
C TYR A 275 14.10 22.36 3.73
N ARG A 276 14.28 21.33 4.56
CA ARG A 276 14.13 19.94 4.15
C ARG A 276 13.45 19.12 5.24
N LEU A 277 12.84 18.02 4.84
CA LEU A 277 12.42 17.00 5.78
C LEU A 277 13.48 15.90 5.80
N ARG A 278 13.99 15.61 7.00
CA ARG A 278 14.88 14.47 7.22
C ARG A 278 14.07 13.32 7.81
N LEU A 279 14.20 12.14 7.17
CA LEU A 279 13.57 10.90 7.62
C LEU A 279 14.44 10.27 8.70
N LEU A 280 13.79 9.89 9.80
CA LEU A 280 14.36 9.03 10.82
C LEU A 280 13.70 7.66 10.66
N ASN A 281 14.45 6.67 10.19
CA ASN A 281 13.96 5.31 10.20
C ASN A 281 13.89 4.86 11.66
N ASN A 282 12.66 4.65 12.14
CA ASN A 282 12.43 4.03 13.44
C ASN A 282 12.38 2.50 13.30
N LEU A 283 13.13 1.93 12.38
CA LEU A 283 13.31 0.49 12.32
C LEU A 283 14.10 0.07 13.55
N PRO A 284 13.62 -0.90 14.32
CA PRO A 284 14.35 -1.49 15.42
C PRO A 284 15.65 -2.12 14.97
#